data_00121c30e0ba087ea42b1130b3780177
#
_entry.id   00121c30e0ba087ea42b1130b3780177
#
_cell.length_a   1.000
_cell.length_b   1.000
_cell.length_c   1.000
_cell.angle_alpha   90.00
_cell.angle_beta   90.00
_cell.angle_gamma   90.00
#
_symmetry.space_group_name_H-M   'P 1'
#
loop_
_entity.id
_entity.type
_entity.pdbx_description
1 polymer ?
#
loop_
_entity_poly.entity_id
_entity_poly.type
_entity_poly.pdbx_seq_one_letter_code
_entity_poly.pdbx_strand_id
1 'polypeptide(L)'
;MAKPIALAADHGGFELKEAVKAHLEELGLEYIDFGTHSTDSVDYPDMGVPACDAVVSGQCEKALLFCGTGVGISMAANKIKGIRACCCSDSFSCEYTRRHNDANALCMGGRVVGAGLACQLVDIFLNTEFEGGRHQRRIDKLTALENR
;
A
#
# COMPACT_ATOMS: atom_id res chain seq x y z
N MET A 1 20.37 0.06 6.11
CA MET A 1 19.72 0.84 5.03
C MET A 1 18.27 0.45 4.90
N ALA A 2 17.43 1.44 4.77
CA ALA A 2 16.01 1.19 4.57
C ALA A 2 15.77 0.57 3.18
N LYS A 3 14.85 -0.38 3.10
CA LYS A 3 14.45 -0.96 1.83
C LYS A 3 13.58 0.03 1.04
N PRO A 4 13.55 -0.05 -0.28
CA PRO A 4 12.69 0.83 -1.07
C PRO A 4 11.21 0.54 -0.84
N ILE A 5 10.39 1.51 -1.19
CA ILE A 5 8.93 1.41 -1.15
C ILE A 5 8.45 0.91 -2.52
N ALA A 6 7.55 -0.07 -2.53
CA ALA A 6 6.96 -0.57 -3.78
C ALA A 6 5.75 0.30 -4.16
N LEU A 7 5.69 0.74 -5.40
CA LEU A 7 4.58 1.52 -5.94
C LEU A 7 3.94 0.77 -7.11
N ALA A 8 2.63 0.76 -7.17
CA ALA A 8 1.90 0.24 -8.33
C ALA A 8 0.53 0.88 -8.44
N ALA A 9 0.05 1.02 -9.66
CA ALA A 9 -1.27 1.58 -9.95
C ALA A 9 -1.82 1.02 -11.25
N ASP A 10 -3.14 0.99 -11.37
CA ASP A 10 -3.76 0.88 -12.68
C ASP A 10 -3.95 2.29 -13.27
N HIS A 11 -4.64 2.37 -14.41
CA HIS A 11 -4.88 3.65 -15.09
C HIS A 11 -5.68 4.64 -14.24
N GLY A 12 -6.58 4.16 -13.38
CA GLY A 12 -7.38 5.01 -12.49
C GLY A 12 -6.60 5.58 -11.32
N GLY A 13 -5.49 4.96 -10.96
CA GLY A 13 -4.62 5.41 -9.88
C GLY A 13 -3.29 6.01 -10.34
N PHE A 14 -3.03 6.01 -11.64
CA PHE A 14 -1.74 6.43 -12.16
C PHE A 14 -1.33 7.84 -11.75
N GLU A 15 -2.21 8.81 -11.91
CA GLU A 15 -1.90 10.21 -11.58
C GLU A 15 -1.61 10.38 -10.09
N LEU A 16 -2.38 9.71 -9.23
CA LEU A 16 -2.15 9.76 -7.79
C LEU A 16 -0.82 9.08 -7.42
N LYS A 17 -0.50 7.96 -8.06
CA LYS A 17 0.80 7.30 -7.88
C LYS A 17 1.93 8.25 -8.23
N GLU A 18 1.83 8.99 -9.34
CA GLU A 18 2.87 9.93 -9.75
C GLU A 18 3.03 11.09 -8.76
N ALA A 19 1.94 11.58 -8.19
CA ALA A 19 2.00 12.61 -7.14
C ALA A 19 2.69 12.09 -5.88
N VAL A 20 2.39 10.87 -5.47
CA VAL A 20 3.03 10.24 -4.30
C VAL A 20 4.50 9.96 -4.60
N LYS A 21 4.82 9.52 -5.82
CA LYS A 21 6.20 9.29 -6.23
C LYS A 21 7.04 10.56 -6.09
N ALA A 22 6.52 11.70 -6.54
CA ALA A 22 7.19 12.99 -6.38
C ALA A 22 7.40 13.32 -4.90
N HIS A 23 6.43 13.03 -4.05
CA HIS A 23 6.52 13.24 -2.62
C HIS A 23 7.63 12.39 -1.99
N LEU A 24 7.75 11.13 -2.37
CA LEU A 24 8.82 10.25 -1.88
C LEU A 24 10.20 10.77 -2.31
N GLU A 25 10.31 11.29 -3.54
CA GLU A 25 11.54 11.89 -4.02
C GLU A 25 11.94 13.11 -3.18
N GLU A 26 10.99 13.97 -2.83
CA GLU A 26 11.23 15.11 -1.94
C GLU A 26 11.72 14.69 -0.56
N LEU A 27 11.23 13.56 -0.06
CA LEU A 27 11.63 13.01 1.23
C LEU A 27 12.97 12.25 1.17
N GLY A 28 13.51 12.04 -0.03
CA GLY A 28 14.75 11.28 -0.21
C GLY A 28 14.57 9.78 0.00
N LEU A 29 13.34 9.27 -0.13
CA LEU A 29 13.04 7.85 0.03
C LEU A 29 13.15 7.12 -1.31
N GLU A 30 13.80 5.96 -1.30
CA GLU A 30 13.90 5.11 -2.47
C GLU A 30 12.59 4.37 -2.72
N TYR A 31 12.29 4.14 -3.98
CA TYR A 31 11.10 3.39 -4.38
C TYR A 31 11.39 2.56 -5.64
N ILE A 32 10.55 1.55 -5.86
CA ILE A 32 10.51 0.79 -7.12
C ILE A 32 9.10 0.93 -7.66
N ASP A 33 8.98 1.47 -8.86
CA ASP A 33 7.70 1.67 -9.55
C ASP A 33 7.41 0.45 -10.44
N PHE A 34 6.46 -0.36 -10.04
CA PHE A 34 6.06 -1.57 -10.76
C PHE A 34 5.02 -1.30 -11.87
N GLY A 35 4.67 -0.05 -12.11
CA GLY A 35 3.70 0.35 -13.14
C GLY A 35 2.33 0.61 -12.52
N THR A 36 1.35 1.01 -13.32
CA THR A 36 1.49 1.31 -14.75
C THR A 36 2.22 2.64 -15.01
N HIS A 37 2.54 2.90 -16.28
CA HIS A 37 3.32 4.10 -16.65
C HIS A 37 2.55 5.05 -17.59
N SER A 38 1.25 4.84 -17.73
CA SER A 38 0.38 5.69 -18.55
C SER A 38 -1.06 5.61 -18.05
N THR A 39 -1.95 6.35 -18.72
CA THR A 39 -3.39 6.32 -18.44
C THR A 39 -4.14 5.30 -19.30
N ASP A 40 -3.42 4.51 -20.09
CA ASP A 40 -4.03 3.44 -20.87
C ASP A 40 -4.57 2.35 -19.95
N SER A 41 -5.72 1.79 -20.30
CA SER A 41 -6.42 0.80 -19.48
C SER A 41 -5.56 -0.45 -19.23
N VAL A 42 -5.41 -0.80 -17.97
CA VAL A 42 -4.75 -2.03 -17.52
C VAL A 42 -5.53 -2.61 -16.34
N ASP A 43 -5.30 -3.87 -16.05
CA ASP A 43 -5.99 -4.55 -14.94
C ASP A 43 -5.21 -4.37 -13.63
N TYR A 44 -5.90 -3.89 -12.58
CA TYR A 44 -5.26 -3.58 -11.31
C TYR A 44 -4.55 -4.78 -10.66
N PRO A 45 -5.03 -6.04 -10.78
CA PRO A 45 -4.29 -7.15 -10.17
C PRO A 45 -2.92 -7.37 -10.83
N ASP A 46 -2.82 -7.18 -12.13
CA ASP A 46 -1.56 -7.34 -12.86
C ASP A 46 -0.51 -6.33 -12.39
N MET A 47 -0.96 -5.16 -11.94
CA MET A 47 -0.08 -4.11 -11.45
C MET A 47 0.27 -4.30 -9.97
N GLY A 48 -0.73 -4.63 -9.14
CA GLY A 48 -0.56 -4.72 -7.70
C GLY A 48 0.22 -5.94 -7.24
N VAL A 49 0.03 -7.09 -7.89
CA VAL A 49 0.64 -8.34 -7.46
C VAL A 49 2.17 -8.29 -7.45
N PRO A 50 2.86 -7.79 -8.50
CA PRO A 50 4.33 -7.71 -8.44
C PRO A 50 4.86 -6.84 -7.31
N ALA A 51 4.18 -5.73 -6.99
CA ALA A 51 4.56 -4.87 -5.89
C ALA A 51 4.41 -5.59 -4.54
N CYS A 52 3.34 -6.35 -4.38
CA CYS A 52 3.10 -7.14 -3.18
C CYS A 52 4.13 -8.26 -3.04
N ASP A 53 4.47 -8.94 -4.14
CA ASP A 53 5.51 -9.97 -4.14
C ASP A 53 6.85 -9.39 -3.69
N ALA A 54 7.17 -8.17 -4.08
CA ALA A 54 8.40 -7.50 -3.67
C ALA A 54 8.43 -7.24 -2.16
N VAL A 55 7.27 -6.96 -1.54
CA VAL A 55 7.19 -6.79 -0.08
C VAL A 55 7.35 -8.13 0.62
N VAL A 56 6.66 -9.16 0.17
CA VAL A 56 6.70 -10.49 0.79
C VAL A 56 8.09 -11.12 0.69
N SER A 57 8.79 -10.91 -0.43
CA SER A 57 10.15 -11.43 -0.63
C SER A 57 11.20 -10.67 0.17
N GLY A 58 10.86 -9.53 0.75
CA GLY A 58 11.79 -8.69 1.49
C GLY A 58 12.57 -7.70 0.64
N GLN A 59 12.29 -7.62 -0.67
CA GLN A 59 12.92 -6.63 -1.55
C GLN A 59 12.47 -5.21 -1.21
N CYS A 60 11.20 -5.02 -0.88
CA CYS A 60 10.63 -3.74 -0.51
C CYS A 60 10.10 -3.76 0.91
N GLU A 61 10.04 -2.57 1.54
CA GLU A 61 9.58 -2.41 2.92
C GLU A 61 8.07 -2.50 3.05
N LYS A 62 7.36 -1.73 2.22
CA LYS A 62 5.91 -1.62 2.19
C LYS A 62 5.48 -1.32 0.76
N ALA A 63 4.20 -1.51 0.47
CA ALA A 63 3.63 -1.19 -0.84
C ALA A 63 2.63 -0.04 -0.71
N LEU A 64 2.62 0.84 -1.70
CA LEU A 64 1.62 1.88 -1.88
C LEU A 64 0.96 1.58 -3.22
N LEU A 65 -0.35 1.30 -3.19
CA LEU A 65 -1.10 0.79 -4.33
C LEU A 65 -2.27 1.71 -4.64
N PHE A 66 -2.51 1.93 -5.93
CA PHE A 66 -3.50 2.91 -6.38
C PHE A 66 -4.36 2.33 -7.51
N CYS A 67 -5.68 2.49 -7.39
CA CYS A 67 -6.59 2.25 -8.51
C CYS A 67 -7.67 3.33 -8.46
N GLY A 68 -8.78 3.18 -9.14
CA GLY A 68 -9.82 4.21 -9.16
C GLY A 68 -10.39 4.51 -7.77
N THR A 69 -10.67 3.47 -6.98
CA THR A 69 -11.20 3.59 -5.62
C THR A 69 -10.24 3.12 -4.54
N GLY A 70 -9.19 2.40 -4.92
CA GLY A 70 -8.31 1.71 -3.98
C GLY A 70 -8.85 0.36 -3.51
N VAL A 71 -10.14 0.09 -3.74
CA VAL A 71 -10.80 -1.11 -3.21
C VAL A 71 -10.39 -2.37 -3.97
N GLY A 72 -10.48 -2.34 -5.30
CA GLY A 72 -10.14 -3.52 -6.12
C GLY A 72 -8.70 -3.96 -5.92
N ILE A 73 -7.77 -3.02 -5.94
CA ILE A 73 -6.35 -3.35 -5.78
C ILE A 73 -6.04 -3.86 -4.36
N SER A 74 -6.80 -3.40 -3.35
CA SER A 74 -6.65 -3.93 -1.99
C SER A 74 -7.15 -5.37 -1.89
N MET A 75 -8.22 -5.71 -2.62
CA MET A 75 -8.72 -7.09 -2.67
C MET A 75 -7.69 -8.02 -3.29
N ALA A 76 -7.07 -7.60 -4.41
CA ALA A 76 -6.00 -8.36 -5.04
C ALA A 76 -4.81 -8.54 -4.11
N ALA A 77 -4.37 -7.47 -3.45
CA ALA A 77 -3.25 -7.51 -2.52
C ALA A 77 -3.49 -8.49 -1.38
N ASN A 78 -4.69 -8.51 -0.81
CA ASN A 78 -5.02 -9.38 0.31
C ASN A 78 -5.17 -10.86 -0.08
N LYS A 79 -5.12 -11.20 -1.36
CA LYS A 79 -5.04 -12.59 -1.82
C LYS A 79 -3.63 -13.17 -1.71
N ILE A 80 -2.63 -12.32 -1.50
CA ILE A 80 -1.23 -12.75 -1.44
C ILE A 80 -0.86 -13.04 0.02
N LYS A 81 -0.36 -14.24 0.27
CA LYS A 81 0.07 -14.63 1.62
C LYS A 81 1.17 -13.70 2.11
N GLY A 82 1.01 -13.19 3.33
CA GLY A 82 1.94 -12.25 3.94
C GLY A 82 1.58 -10.79 3.73
N ILE A 83 0.57 -10.48 2.92
CA ILE A 83 0.11 -9.11 2.73
C ILE A 83 -1.10 -8.83 3.62
N ARG A 84 -1.05 -7.70 4.31
CA ARG A 84 -2.17 -7.09 5.01
C ARG A 84 -2.35 -5.70 4.41
N ALA A 85 -3.25 -5.62 3.43
CA ALA A 85 -3.53 -4.38 2.73
C ALA A 85 -4.75 -3.69 3.32
N CYS A 86 -4.65 -2.37 3.46
CA CYS A 86 -5.73 -1.52 3.91
C CYS A 86 -6.11 -0.54 2.79
N CYS A 87 -7.40 -0.24 2.67
CA CYS A 87 -7.87 0.79 1.75
C CYS A 87 -8.34 1.97 2.61
N CYS A 88 -7.56 3.04 2.65
CA CYS A 88 -7.81 4.18 3.54
C CYS A 88 -7.99 5.48 2.77
N SER A 89 -8.92 6.31 3.25
CA SER A 89 -9.13 7.66 2.75
C SER A 89 -9.19 8.67 3.89
N ASP A 90 -8.82 8.26 5.10
CA ASP A 90 -8.78 9.13 6.28
C ASP A 90 -7.53 8.84 7.12
N SER A 91 -7.11 9.83 7.89
CA SER A 91 -5.88 9.73 8.68
C SER A 91 -6.02 8.79 9.87
N PHE A 92 -7.18 8.73 10.51
CA PHE A 92 -7.40 7.87 11.67
C PHE A 92 -7.24 6.40 11.29
N SER A 93 -7.97 5.94 10.27
CA SER A 93 -7.87 4.55 9.81
C SER A 93 -6.46 4.19 9.35
N CYS A 94 -5.79 5.13 8.68
CA CYS A 94 -4.43 4.92 8.18
C CYS A 94 -3.43 4.74 9.34
N GLU A 95 -3.54 5.55 10.37
CA GLU A 95 -2.69 5.44 11.56
C GLU A 95 -2.93 4.11 12.28
N TYR A 96 -4.19 3.77 12.54
CA TYR A 96 -4.53 2.62 13.37
C TYR A 96 -4.40 1.28 12.65
N THR A 97 -4.50 1.25 11.31
CA THR A 97 -4.16 0.02 10.60
C THR A 97 -2.67 -0.32 10.72
N ARG A 98 -1.81 0.70 10.90
CA ARG A 98 -0.42 0.47 11.26
C ARG A 98 -0.29 0.03 12.72
N ARG A 99 -0.86 0.79 13.64
CA ARG A 99 -0.74 0.52 15.08
C ARG A 99 -1.32 -0.84 15.49
N HIS A 100 -2.43 -1.24 14.89
CA HIS A 100 -3.18 -2.43 15.30
C HIS A 100 -3.07 -3.61 14.34
N ASN A 101 -2.99 -3.36 13.04
CA ASN A 101 -3.01 -4.44 12.04
C ASN A 101 -1.65 -4.71 11.41
N ASP A 102 -0.65 -3.90 11.70
CA ASP A 102 0.67 -3.98 11.08
C ASP A 102 0.53 -4.11 9.55
N ALA A 103 -0.36 -3.29 8.97
CA ALA A 103 -0.61 -3.32 7.54
C ALA A 103 0.67 -2.98 6.78
N ASN A 104 0.97 -3.73 5.72
CA ASN A 104 2.17 -3.56 4.92
C ASN A 104 1.89 -3.08 3.50
N ALA A 105 0.63 -2.85 3.16
CA ALA A 105 0.23 -2.24 1.89
C ALA A 105 -0.89 -1.22 2.14
N LEU A 106 -0.67 0.01 1.70
CA LEU A 106 -1.66 1.08 1.74
C LEU A 106 -2.25 1.26 0.35
N CYS A 107 -3.56 1.15 0.23
CA CYS A 107 -4.27 1.30 -1.04
C CYS A 107 -5.13 2.56 -1.00
N MET A 108 -5.09 3.34 -2.08
CA MET A 108 -5.84 4.59 -2.17
C MET A 108 -6.47 4.72 -3.56
N GLY A 109 -7.59 5.45 -3.62
CA GLY A 109 -8.31 5.68 -4.87
C GLY A 109 -7.95 7.01 -5.50
N GLY A 110 -7.48 6.98 -6.75
CA GLY A 110 -7.16 8.19 -7.50
C GLY A 110 -8.36 9.09 -7.76
N ARG A 111 -9.56 8.52 -7.72
CA ARG A 111 -10.82 9.26 -7.88
C ARG A 111 -11.45 9.65 -6.54
N VAL A 112 -10.85 9.28 -5.43
CA VAL A 112 -11.39 9.48 -4.08
C VAL A 112 -10.50 10.41 -3.26
N VAL A 113 -9.19 10.21 -3.33
CA VAL A 113 -8.22 10.90 -2.49
C VAL A 113 -7.43 11.91 -3.32
N GLY A 114 -7.43 13.17 -2.90
CA GLY A 114 -6.59 14.18 -3.53
C GLY A 114 -5.12 14.02 -3.15
N ALA A 115 -4.24 14.63 -3.94
CA ALA A 115 -2.79 14.47 -3.76
C ALA A 115 -2.30 14.90 -2.37
N GLY A 116 -2.84 16.01 -1.84
CA GLY A 116 -2.45 16.49 -0.51
C GLY A 116 -2.75 15.50 0.59
N LEU A 117 -3.97 14.97 0.60
CA LEU A 117 -4.37 13.95 1.58
C LEU A 117 -3.57 12.67 1.38
N ALA A 118 -3.36 12.25 0.12
CA ALA A 118 -2.58 11.04 -0.17
C ALA A 118 -1.18 11.13 0.42
N CYS A 119 -0.49 12.25 0.24
CA CYS A 119 0.85 12.45 0.79
C CYS A 119 0.84 12.42 2.33
N GLN A 120 -0.19 13.01 2.96
CA GLN A 120 -0.36 12.95 4.41
C GLN A 120 -0.54 11.50 4.88
N LEU A 121 -1.39 10.72 4.19
CA LEU A 121 -1.63 9.32 4.54
C LEU A 121 -0.35 8.48 4.36
N VAL A 122 0.42 8.74 3.31
CA VAL A 122 1.70 8.07 3.09
C VAL A 122 2.66 8.36 4.24
N ASP A 123 2.77 9.61 4.67
CA ASP A 123 3.64 9.97 5.80
C ASP A 123 3.24 9.22 7.07
N ILE A 124 1.95 9.17 7.37
CA ILE A 124 1.42 8.43 8.53
C ILE A 124 1.76 6.95 8.40
N PHE A 125 1.49 6.36 7.24
CA PHE A 125 1.68 4.93 7.01
C PHE A 125 3.15 4.51 7.14
N LEU A 126 4.06 5.30 6.59
CA LEU A 126 5.48 4.98 6.60
C LEU A 126 6.16 5.24 7.96
N ASN A 127 5.59 6.11 8.81
CA ASN A 127 6.21 6.54 10.06
C ASN A 127 5.51 6.04 11.32
N THR A 128 4.44 5.25 11.20
CA THR A 128 3.70 4.73 12.36
C THR A 128 4.11 3.28 12.61
N GLU A 129 4.55 3.00 13.84
CA GLU A 129 4.97 1.67 14.23
C GLU A 129 3.82 0.83 14.75
N PHE A 130 3.97 -0.49 14.68
CA PHE A 130 3.03 -1.46 15.22
C PHE A 130 3.15 -1.51 16.74
N GLU A 131 2.02 -1.53 17.45
CA GLU A 131 2.01 -1.57 18.92
C GLU A 131 2.31 -2.94 19.50
N GLY A 132 2.06 -4.01 18.76
CA GLY A 132 2.25 -5.37 19.28
C GLY A 132 1.20 -5.78 20.31
N GLY A 133 1.62 -6.52 21.33
CA GLY A 133 0.74 -6.94 22.41
C GLY A 133 -0.43 -7.78 21.95
N ARG A 134 -1.66 -7.44 22.42
CA ARG A 134 -2.88 -8.17 22.05
C ARG A 134 -3.18 -8.14 20.54
N HIS A 135 -2.68 -7.12 19.84
CA HIS A 135 -2.89 -6.99 18.40
C HIS A 135 -2.15 -8.09 17.63
N GLN A 136 -0.98 -8.52 18.10
CA GLN A 136 -0.23 -9.60 17.48
C GLN A 136 -1.05 -10.90 17.48
N ARG A 137 -1.74 -11.20 18.57
CA ARG A 137 -2.58 -12.41 18.65
C ARG A 137 -3.66 -12.40 17.56
N ARG A 138 -4.27 -11.23 17.30
CA ARG A 138 -5.30 -11.10 16.29
C ARG A 138 -4.74 -11.22 14.89
N ILE A 139 -3.55 -10.65 14.64
CA ILE A 139 -2.86 -10.80 13.36
C ILE A 139 -2.48 -12.28 13.13
N ASP A 140 -2.04 -12.99 14.15
CA ASP A 140 -1.70 -14.42 14.02
C ASP A 140 -2.92 -15.23 13.60
N LYS A 141 -4.11 -14.90 14.12
CA LYS A 141 -5.36 -15.55 13.72
C LYS A 141 -5.73 -15.20 12.28
N LEU A 142 -5.48 -13.96 11.87
CA LEU A 142 -5.69 -13.52 10.50
C LEU A 142 -4.76 -14.27 9.54
N THR A 143 -3.48 -14.38 9.90
CA THR A 143 -2.47 -15.08 9.11
C THR A 143 -2.82 -16.58 8.98
N ALA A 144 -3.34 -17.20 10.03
CA ALA A 144 -3.73 -18.61 10.00
C ALA A 144 -4.78 -18.93 8.93
N LEU A 145 -5.59 -17.93 8.53
CA LEU A 145 -6.59 -18.11 7.48
C LEU A 145 -5.96 -18.36 6.10
N GLU A 146 -4.70 -17.99 5.91
CA GLU A 146 -3.99 -18.17 4.65
C GLU A 146 -3.72 -19.66 4.34
N ASN A 147 -3.76 -20.51 5.36
CA ASN A 147 -3.36 -21.92 5.27
C ASN A 147 -4.48 -22.88 5.64
N ARG A 148 -5.71 -22.43 5.67
CA ARG A 148 -6.83 -23.32 5.96
C ARG A 148 -7.35 -24.04 4.71
#